data_220b5cc78ed12ce48195792af27fff23
#
_entry.id   220b5cc78ed12ce48195792af27fff23
#
_cell.length_a   1.000
_cell.length_b   1.000
_cell.length_c   1.000
_cell.angle_alpha   90.00
_cell.angle_beta   90.00
_cell.angle_gamma   90.00
#
_symmetry.space_group_name_H-M   'P 1'
#
loop_
_entity.id
_entity.type
_entity.pdbx_description
1 polymer ?
#
loop_
_entity_poly.entity_id
_entity_poly.type
_entity_poly.pdbx_seq_one_letter_code
_entity_poly.pdbx_strand_id
1 'polypeptide(L)'
;AVSSARAAFAEWSRATPADRSAVLGKLAELMDANAATFIAEEVAQCGKPVRLATEFDVPGSVDNIAFFAGAARHLEGKATAEYSGDHTSSIRREAVGVVATITPWNYPLQMAVWKVIPALAAGCAVVIKPAEITPLTTLTLARIAKEAGLPDGVLNVITGAGADVGTALAGQPDVDVVTFTGSTAVGRRVMAAAAVHGHRTQLELGGKAPFVVFDDADLDAAIQGAVAGALINTGQDCTAATRAIVSEAV
;
A
#
# COMPACT_ATOMS: atom_id res chain seq x y z
N ALA A 1 -6.91 -12.69 13.52
CA ALA A 1 -6.23 -12.23 12.31
C ALA A 1 -4.71 -12.38 12.44
N VAL A 2 -4.04 -11.75 13.44
CA VAL A 2 -2.57 -11.83 13.58
C VAL A 2 -2.09 -13.26 13.77
N SER A 3 -2.70 -14.03 14.65
CA SER A 3 -2.36 -15.45 14.85
C SER A 3 -2.56 -16.29 13.56
N SER A 4 -3.61 -16.01 12.79
CA SER A 4 -3.84 -16.63 11.48
C SER A 4 -2.74 -16.27 10.48
N ALA A 5 -2.35 -14.98 10.42
CA ALA A 5 -1.26 -14.52 9.58
C ALA A 5 0.08 -15.18 9.97
N ARG A 6 0.36 -15.29 11.26
CA ARG A 6 1.58 -15.93 11.77
C ARG A 6 1.64 -17.43 11.40
N ALA A 7 0.52 -18.13 11.48
CA ALA A 7 0.44 -19.54 11.08
C ALA A 7 0.65 -19.70 9.57
N ALA A 8 -0.02 -18.88 8.74
CA ALA A 8 0.08 -18.93 7.29
C ALA A 8 1.46 -18.48 6.76
N PHE A 9 2.14 -17.58 7.47
CA PHE A 9 3.49 -17.11 7.14
C PHE A 9 4.49 -18.26 7.02
N ALA A 10 4.39 -19.28 7.87
CA ALA A 10 5.32 -20.40 7.89
C ALA A 10 5.38 -21.16 6.54
N GLU A 11 4.28 -21.22 5.82
CA GLU A 11 4.20 -21.87 4.51
C GLU A 11 4.46 -20.84 3.38
N TRP A 12 3.79 -19.70 3.41
CA TRP A 12 3.90 -18.68 2.37
C TRP A 12 5.32 -18.13 2.19
N SER A 13 6.06 -17.96 3.28
CA SER A 13 7.46 -17.51 3.23
C SER A 13 8.40 -18.49 2.52
N ARG A 14 8.02 -19.78 2.42
CA ARG A 14 8.76 -20.84 1.73
C ARG A 14 8.30 -21.04 0.29
N ALA A 15 7.14 -20.48 -0.08
CA ALA A 15 6.68 -20.51 -1.47
C ALA A 15 7.75 -19.88 -2.38
N THR A 16 8.00 -20.48 -3.55
CA THR A 16 9.02 -19.96 -4.45
C THR A 16 8.64 -18.59 -4.99
N PRO A 17 9.59 -17.76 -5.42
CA PRO A 17 9.28 -16.53 -6.14
C PRO A 17 8.35 -16.75 -7.34
N ALA A 18 8.46 -17.90 -8.02
CA ALA A 18 7.59 -18.26 -9.14
C ALA A 18 6.15 -18.50 -8.70
N ASP A 19 5.93 -19.22 -7.59
CA ASP A 19 4.58 -19.49 -7.06
C ASP A 19 3.90 -18.19 -6.64
N ARG A 20 4.62 -17.32 -5.90
CA ARG A 20 4.10 -16.00 -5.51
C ARG A 20 3.78 -15.12 -6.72
N SER A 21 4.66 -15.10 -7.71
CA SER A 21 4.45 -14.40 -8.97
C SER A 21 3.19 -14.90 -9.70
N ALA A 22 2.96 -16.21 -9.76
CA ALA A 22 1.79 -16.79 -10.42
C ALA A 22 0.47 -16.38 -9.74
N VAL A 23 0.42 -16.45 -8.40
CA VAL A 23 -0.76 -16.03 -7.62
C VAL A 23 -1.05 -14.54 -7.81
N LEU A 24 -0.02 -13.68 -7.74
CA LEU A 24 -0.19 -12.24 -7.92
C LEU A 24 -0.57 -11.89 -9.36
N GLY A 25 -0.01 -12.56 -10.37
CA GLY A 25 -0.41 -12.38 -11.76
C GLY A 25 -1.89 -12.75 -11.97
N LYS A 26 -2.32 -13.86 -11.38
CA LYS A 26 -3.74 -14.25 -11.42
C LYS A 26 -4.65 -13.25 -10.69
N LEU A 27 -4.18 -12.67 -9.60
CA LEU A 27 -4.90 -11.60 -8.89
C LEU A 27 -5.08 -10.36 -9.77
N ALA A 28 -4.05 -9.94 -10.52
CA ALA A 28 -4.15 -8.82 -11.46
C ALA A 28 -5.20 -9.08 -12.53
N GLU A 29 -5.20 -10.28 -13.16
CA GLU A 29 -6.20 -10.68 -14.16
C GLU A 29 -7.63 -10.65 -13.60
N LEU A 30 -7.82 -11.20 -12.39
CA LEU A 30 -9.15 -11.24 -11.77
C LEU A 30 -9.61 -9.85 -11.34
N MET A 31 -8.71 -8.98 -10.92
CA MET A 31 -9.03 -7.60 -10.57
C MET A 31 -9.46 -6.82 -11.81
N ASP A 32 -8.75 -6.95 -12.92
CA ASP A 32 -9.12 -6.33 -14.20
C ASP A 32 -10.49 -6.82 -14.68
N ALA A 33 -10.73 -8.13 -14.64
CA ALA A 33 -12.02 -8.72 -14.98
C ALA A 33 -13.19 -8.23 -14.10
N ASN A 34 -12.90 -7.74 -12.88
CA ASN A 34 -13.88 -7.20 -11.95
C ASN A 34 -13.80 -5.66 -11.83
N ALA A 35 -13.14 -4.97 -12.77
CA ALA A 35 -12.90 -3.52 -12.71
C ALA A 35 -14.17 -2.71 -12.45
N ALA A 36 -15.30 -3.04 -13.08
CA ALA A 36 -16.57 -2.35 -12.87
C ALA A 36 -17.05 -2.37 -11.41
N THR A 37 -16.84 -3.48 -10.70
CA THR A 37 -17.18 -3.60 -9.28
C THR A 37 -16.29 -2.68 -8.44
N PHE A 38 -14.99 -2.71 -8.66
CA PHE A 38 -14.04 -1.85 -7.94
C PHE A 38 -14.31 -0.36 -8.19
N ILE A 39 -14.60 0.04 -9.43
CA ILE A 39 -14.97 1.42 -9.77
C ILE A 39 -16.23 1.84 -9.00
N ALA A 40 -17.26 1.02 -9.01
CA ALA A 40 -18.51 1.33 -8.31
C ALA A 40 -18.32 1.46 -6.79
N GLU A 41 -17.58 0.53 -6.18
CA GLU A 41 -17.28 0.56 -4.75
C GLU A 41 -16.41 1.76 -4.37
N GLU A 42 -15.37 2.08 -5.17
CA GLU A 42 -14.46 3.20 -4.92
C GLU A 42 -15.21 4.54 -4.97
N VAL A 43 -16.07 4.72 -5.98
CA VAL A 43 -16.92 5.92 -6.11
C VAL A 43 -17.93 6.03 -4.97
N ALA A 44 -18.61 4.94 -4.65
CA ALA A 44 -19.67 4.94 -3.65
C ALA A 44 -19.17 5.26 -2.23
N GLN A 45 -17.98 4.76 -1.86
CA GLN A 45 -17.49 4.89 -0.49
C GLN A 45 -16.66 6.16 -0.22
N CYS A 46 -16.02 6.78 -1.21
CA CYS A 46 -15.21 7.99 -0.98
C CYS A 46 -15.65 9.20 -1.80
N GLY A 47 -16.67 9.07 -2.64
CA GLY A 47 -17.21 10.18 -3.42
C GLY A 47 -16.28 10.73 -4.51
N LYS A 48 -15.29 9.93 -4.94
CA LYS A 48 -14.38 10.36 -6.01
C LYS A 48 -15.07 10.37 -7.38
N PRO A 49 -14.59 11.19 -8.33
CA PRO A 49 -15.11 11.21 -9.68
C PRO A 49 -15.00 9.83 -10.35
N VAL A 50 -16.07 9.39 -11.01
CA VAL A 50 -16.10 8.11 -11.78
C VAL A 50 -14.94 8.04 -12.76
N ARG A 51 -14.64 9.15 -13.45
CA ARG A 51 -13.52 9.24 -14.39
C ARG A 51 -12.18 8.89 -13.72
N LEU A 52 -11.92 9.42 -12.52
CA LEU A 52 -10.67 9.15 -11.79
C LEU A 52 -10.56 7.67 -11.41
N ALA A 53 -11.64 7.07 -10.90
CA ALA A 53 -11.66 5.65 -10.58
C ALA A 53 -11.43 4.77 -11.81
N THR A 54 -12.02 5.15 -12.97
CA THR A 54 -11.97 4.38 -14.22
C THR A 54 -10.63 4.52 -14.95
N GLU A 55 -10.06 5.73 -15.01
CA GLU A 55 -8.87 6.02 -15.82
C GLU A 55 -7.57 5.89 -15.02
N PHE A 56 -7.62 5.94 -13.69
CA PHE A 56 -6.43 5.99 -12.84
C PHE A 56 -6.41 4.95 -11.72
N ASP A 57 -7.36 4.97 -10.77
CA ASP A 57 -7.23 4.16 -9.54
C ASP A 57 -7.26 2.66 -9.81
N VAL A 58 -8.25 2.19 -10.57
CA VAL A 58 -8.40 0.75 -10.83
C VAL A 58 -7.34 0.25 -11.80
N PRO A 59 -7.11 0.89 -12.98
CA PRO A 59 -6.04 0.46 -13.88
C PRO A 59 -4.65 0.54 -13.23
N GLY A 60 -4.36 1.61 -12.48
CA GLY A 60 -3.08 1.77 -11.78
C GLY A 60 -2.88 0.73 -10.67
N SER A 61 -3.96 0.30 -10.03
CA SER A 61 -3.90 -0.79 -9.04
C SER A 61 -3.63 -2.14 -9.71
N VAL A 62 -4.26 -2.44 -10.85
CA VAL A 62 -3.99 -3.66 -11.64
C VAL A 62 -2.55 -3.69 -12.11
N ASP A 63 -2.06 -2.60 -12.70
CA ASP A 63 -0.67 -2.48 -13.16
C ASP A 63 0.33 -2.67 -12.00
N ASN A 64 0.06 -2.09 -10.85
CA ASN A 64 0.90 -2.24 -9.66
C ASN A 64 0.97 -3.70 -9.18
N ILE A 65 -0.15 -4.44 -9.20
CA ILE A 65 -0.16 -5.87 -8.88
C ILE A 65 0.69 -6.64 -9.90
N ALA A 66 0.53 -6.37 -11.19
CA ALA A 66 1.29 -7.01 -12.26
C ALA A 66 2.80 -6.71 -12.15
N PHE A 67 3.16 -5.45 -11.83
CA PHE A 67 4.54 -5.06 -11.55
C PHE A 67 5.16 -5.90 -10.42
N PHE A 68 4.49 -6.00 -9.27
CA PHE A 68 5.03 -6.77 -8.14
C PHE A 68 4.97 -8.28 -8.36
N ALA A 69 4.06 -8.80 -9.18
CA ALA A 69 4.10 -10.18 -9.63
C ALA A 69 5.41 -10.48 -10.37
N GLY A 70 5.84 -9.58 -11.26
CA GLY A 70 7.16 -9.67 -11.91
C GLY A 70 8.32 -9.48 -10.93
N ALA A 71 8.27 -8.44 -10.10
CA ALA A 71 9.31 -8.08 -9.15
C ALA A 71 9.58 -9.16 -8.09
N ALA A 72 8.57 -10.00 -7.75
CA ALA A 72 8.74 -11.12 -6.85
C ALA A 72 9.89 -12.06 -7.27
N ARG A 73 10.18 -12.15 -8.56
CA ARG A 73 11.23 -13.01 -9.15
C ARG A 73 12.61 -12.34 -9.20
N HIS A 74 12.70 -11.06 -8.86
CA HIS A 74 13.91 -10.24 -8.97
C HIS A 74 14.45 -9.74 -7.62
N LEU A 75 14.11 -10.42 -6.50
CA LEU A 75 14.69 -10.13 -5.20
C LEU A 75 16.12 -10.64 -5.15
N GLU A 76 17.06 -9.80 -5.56
CA GLU A 76 18.47 -10.13 -5.64
C GLU A 76 19.13 -10.13 -4.25
N GLY A 77 20.01 -11.11 -4.01
CA GLY A 77 21.00 -11.12 -2.94
C GLY A 77 22.39 -10.80 -3.50
N LYS A 78 23.36 -10.49 -2.64
CA LYS A 78 24.76 -10.48 -3.04
C LYS A 78 25.29 -11.91 -3.11
N ALA A 79 26.03 -12.19 -4.18
CA ALA A 79 26.68 -13.47 -4.37
C ALA A 79 27.65 -13.80 -3.21
N THR A 80 27.95 -15.08 -3.08
CA THR A 80 28.95 -15.60 -2.15
C THR A 80 30.33 -15.04 -2.44
N ALA A 81 31.04 -14.60 -1.42
CA ALA A 81 32.41 -14.13 -1.48
C ALA A 81 33.15 -14.40 -0.17
N GLU A 82 34.47 -14.54 -0.26
CA GLU A 82 35.37 -14.65 0.89
C GLU A 82 35.86 -13.26 1.29
N TYR A 83 35.27 -12.70 2.35
CA TYR A 83 35.69 -11.41 2.93
C TYR A 83 36.71 -11.58 4.05
N SER A 84 36.99 -12.83 4.48
CA SER A 84 38.06 -13.22 5.40
C SER A 84 38.61 -14.58 4.98
N GLY A 85 39.82 -14.91 5.42
CA GLY A 85 40.53 -16.11 4.95
C GLY A 85 39.93 -17.45 5.38
N ASP A 86 38.98 -17.44 6.27
CA ASP A 86 38.37 -18.63 6.92
C ASP A 86 36.83 -18.72 6.80
N HIS A 87 36.22 -17.75 6.09
CA HIS A 87 34.76 -17.69 5.96
C HIS A 87 34.30 -17.37 4.53
N THR A 88 33.27 -18.08 4.10
CA THR A 88 32.48 -17.75 2.91
C THR A 88 31.23 -16.99 3.35
N SER A 89 31.03 -15.81 2.82
CA SER A 89 29.90 -14.94 3.17
C SER A 89 28.90 -14.82 2.02
N SER A 90 27.62 -14.81 2.34
CA SER A 90 26.54 -14.56 1.38
C SER A 90 25.46 -13.68 1.98
N ILE A 91 24.78 -12.88 1.15
CA ILE A 91 23.60 -12.13 1.55
C ILE A 91 22.38 -12.74 0.88
N ARG A 92 21.47 -13.24 1.70
CA ARG A 92 20.17 -13.77 1.30
C ARG A 92 19.07 -12.84 1.79
N ARG A 93 18.07 -12.60 0.94
CA ARG A 93 16.85 -11.86 1.34
C ARG A 93 15.77 -12.84 1.75
N GLU A 94 15.16 -12.58 2.88
CA GLU A 94 14.09 -13.40 3.46
C GLU A 94 12.88 -12.53 3.80
N ALA A 95 11.69 -13.16 3.83
CA ALA A 95 10.48 -12.49 4.27
C ALA A 95 10.59 -12.10 5.74
N VAL A 96 10.17 -10.87 6.10
CA VAL A 96 10.35 -10.32 7.43
C VAL A 96 9.36 -10.89 8.46
N GLY A 97 8.21 -11.41 8.01
CA GLY A 97 7.18 -11.94 8.91
C GLY A 97 5.76 -11.45 8.60
N VAL A 98 5.06 -11.02 9.63
CA VAL A 98 3.70 -10.47 9.55
C VAL A 98 3.75 -8.95 9.44
N VAL A 99 3.10 -8.41 8.41
CA VAL A 99 2.99 -6.97 8.15
C VAL A 99 1.60 -6.49 8.56
N ALA A 100 1.54 -5.62 9.55
CA ALA A 100 0.34 -4.87 9.89
C ALA A 100 0.21 -3.64 9.00
N THR A 101 -0.93 -3.48 8.35
CA THR A 101 -1.19 -2.43 7.37
C THR A 101 -2.42 -1.63 7.76
N ILE A 102 -2.30 -0.30 7.84
CA ILE A 102 -3.42 0.60 8.13
C ILE A 102 -3.50 1.61 6.98
N THR A 103 -4.64 1.63 6.27
CA THR A 103 -4.84 2.45 5.07
C THR A 103 -5.85 3.56 5.27
N PRO A 104 -5.70 4.69 4.55
CA PRO A 104 -6.59 5.84 4.62
C PRO A 104 -7.84 5.63 3.75
N TRP A 105 -8.72 6.63 3.78
CA TRP A 105 -10.01 6.64 3.12
C TRP A 105 -10.03 7.31 1.72
N ASN A 106 -8.98 8.07 1.35
CA ASN A 106 -8.99 8.90 0.13
C ASN A 106 -8.63 8.13 -1.15
N TYR A 107 -7.78 7.11 -1.05
CA TYR A 107 -7.44 6.16 -2.12
C TYR A 107 -7.51 4.72 -1.57
N PRO A 108 -8.70 4.23 -1.18
CA PRO A 108 -8.84 2.97 -0.44
C PRO A 108 -8.20 1.78 -1.14
N LEU A 109 -8.53 1.58 -2.42
CA LEU A 109 -8.00 0.48 -3.22
C LEU A 109 -6.50 0.60 -3.46
N GLN A 110 -6.07 1.75 -3.95
CA GLN A 110 -4.67 1.97 -4.33
C GLN A 110 -3.74 1.84 -3.13
N MET A 111 -4.13 2.39 -1.97
CA MET A 111 -3.34 2.28 -0.75
C MET A 111 -3.31 0.87 -0.18
N ALA A 112 -4.39 0.10 -0.33
CA ALA A 112 -4.39 -1.32 0.01
C ALA A 112 -3.42 -2.10 -0.89
N VAL A 113 -3.50 -1.92 -2.21
CA VAL A 113 -2.63 -2.57 -3.19
C VAL A 113 -1.16 -2.23 -2.92
N TRP A 114 -0.81 -0.96 -2.76
CA TRP A 114 0.58 -0.51 -2.54
C TRP A 114 1.23 -1.06 -1.28
N LYS A 115 0.44 -1.45 -0.28
CA LYS A 115 0.97 -1.99 0.97
C LYS A 115 0.90 -3.52 1.02
N VAL A 116 -0.18 -4.10 0.52
CA VAL A 116 -0.40 -5.55 0.56
C VAL A 116 0.48 -6.27 -0.45
N ILE A 117 0.47 -5.82 -1.70
CA ILE A 117 1.07 -6.59 -2.80
C ILE A 117 2.58 -6.73 -2.68
N PRO A 118 3.38 -5.67 -2.39
CA PRO A 118 4.82 -5.84 -2.20
C PRO A 118 5.15 -6.75 -1.01
N ALA A 119 4.35 -6.70 0.07
CA ALA A 119 4.53 -7.59 1.21
C ALA A 119 4.29 -9.06 0.84
N LEU A 120 3.20 -9.36 0.11
CA LEU A 120 2.90 -10.70 -0.39
C LEU A 120 3.98 -11.19 -1.37
N ALA A 121 4.43 -10.34 -2.29
CA ALA A 121 5.49 -10.63 -3.24
C ALA A 121 6.81 -11.01 -2.54
N ALA A 122 7.12 -10.34 -1.43
CA ALA A 122 8.29 -10.64 -0.59
C ALA A 122 8.13 -11.91 0.25
N GLY A 123 6.93 -12.53 0.30
CA GLY A 123 6.65 -13.74 1.08
C GLY A 123 6.16 -13.47 2.51
N CYS A 124 5.77 -12.24 2.83
CA CYS A 124 5.17 -11.87 4.12
C CYS A 124 3.68 -12.22 4.16
N ALA A 125 3.14 -12.43 5.36
CA ALA A 125 1.70 -12.44 5.60
C ALA A 125 1.23 -11.05 6.04
N VAL A 126 -0.02 -10.69 5.72
CA VAL A 126 -0.54 -9.35 5.92
C VAL A 126 -1.82 -9.35 6.75
N VAL A 127 -1.90 -8.42 7.68
CA VAL A 127 -3.15 -8.03 8.34
C VAL A 127 -3.43 -6.57 8.00
N ILE A 128 -4.47 -6.31 7.21
CA ILE A 128 -4.84 -4.96 6.79
C ILE A 128 -6.11 -4.47 7.49
N LYS A 129 -6.02 -3.24 7.99
CA LYS A 129 -7.16 -2.47 8.48
C LYS A 129 -7.43 -1.29 7.53
N PRO A 130 -8.44 -1.37 6.64
CA PRO A 130 -8.89 -0.21 5.87
C PRO A 130 -9.54 0.83 6.78
N ALA A 131 -9.68 2.06 6.27
CA ALA A 131 -10.49 3.06 6.96
C ALA A 131 -11.93 2.56 7.15
N GLU A 132 -12.53 2.85 8.28
CA GLU A 132 -13.88 2.37 8.65
C GLU A 132 -14.97 2.80 7.67
N ILE A 133 -14.78 3.95 7.02
CA ILE A 133 -15.75 4.51 6.05
C ILE A 133 -15.54 4.01 4.62
N THR A 134 -14.40 3.36 4.32
CA THR A 134 -14.04 2.91 2.96
C THR A 134 -13.46 1.49 2.94
N PRO A 135 -14.15 0.47 3.49
CA PRO A 135 -13.60 -0.88 3.56
C PRO A 135 -13.88 -1.75 2.33
N LEU A 136 -14.83 -1.39 1.45
CA LEU A 136 -15.42 -2.29 0.46
C LEU A 136 -14.37 -2.83 -0.54
N THR A 137 -13.62 -1.95 -1.18
CA THR A 137 -12.62 -2.37 -2.18
C THR A 137 -11.52 -3.24 -1.59
N THR A 138 -11.15 -3.04 -0.32
CA THR A 138 -10.19 -3.91 0.38
C THR A 138 -10.78 -5.29 0.66
N LEU A 139 -12.07 -5.38 1.04
CA LEU A 139 -12.76 -6.64 1.25
C LEU A 139 -12.91 -7.41 -0.07
N THR A 140 -13.28 -6.71 -1.15
CA THR A 140 -13.38 -7.29 -2.49
C THR A 140 -12.01 -7.77 -2.99
N LEU A 141 -10.92 -7.02 -2.76
CA LEU A 141 -9.56 -7.43 -3.08
C LEU A 141 -9.18 -8.74 -2.35
N ALA A 142 -9.48 -8.86 -1.07
CA ALA A 142 -9.19 -10.07 -0.31
C ALA A 142 -9.98 -11.29 -0.82
N ARG A 143 -11.24 -11.12 -1.19
CA ARG A 143 -12.04 -12.18 -1.79
C ARG A 143 -11.44 -12.64 -3.12
N ILE A 144 -11.08 -11.73 -4.00
CA ILE A 144 -10.47 -12.06 -5.30
C ILE A 144 -9.07 -12.65 -5.11
N ALA A 145 -8.30 -12.22 -4.11
CA ALA A 145 -7.00 -12.82 -3.81
C ALA A 145 -7.13 -14.30 -3.42
N LYS A 146 -8.18 -14.67 -2.68
CA LYS A 146 -8.48 -16.08 -2.40
C LYS A 146 -8.84 -16.86 -3.69
N GLU A 147 -9.64 -16.27 -4.57
CA GLU A 147 -9.98 -16.85 -5.88
C GLU A 147 -8.73 -17.01 -6.79
N ALA A 148 -7.75 -16.12 -6.65
CA ALA A 148 -6.46 -16.21 -7.33
C ALA A 148 -5.54 -17.32 -6.79
N GLY A 149 -5.92 -17.97 -5.69
CA GLY A 149 -5.16 -19.06 -5.07
C GLY A 149 -4.25 -18.61 -3.92
N LEU A 150 -4.43 -17.38 -3.39
CA LEU A 150 -3.71 -16.98 -2.18
C LEU A 150 -4.16 -17.85 -1.00
N PRO A 151 -3.24 -18.51 -0.26
CA PRO A 151 -3.61 -19.39 0.86
C PRO A 151 -4.35 -18.63 1.97
N ASP A 152 -5.27 -19.33 2.63
CA ASP A 152 -6.03 -18.78 3.76
C ASP A 152 -5.06 -18.32 4.87
N GLY A 153 -5.34 -17.13 5.43
CA GLY A 153 -4.52 -16.51 6.48
C GLY A 153 -3.33 -15.68 5.98
N VAL A 154 -2.92 -15.79 4.72
CA VAL A 154 -1.82 -14.96 4.17
C VAL A 154 -2.24 -13.49 4.05
N LEU A 155 -3.50 -13.23 3.68
CA LEU A 155 -4.11 -11.90 3.72
C LEU A 155 -5.34 -11.91 4.62
N ASN A 156 -5.33 -11.05 5.64
CA ASN A 156 -6.41 -10.91 6.60
C ASN A 156 -6.90 -9.46 6.61
N VAL A 157 -8.19 -9.26 6.41
CA VAL A 157 -8.82 -7.92 6.52
C VAL A 157 -9.55 -7.83 7.85
N ILE A 158 -9.27 -6.78 8.62
CA ILE A 158 -9.99 -6.46 9.85
C ILE A 158 -10.62 -5.07 9.72
N THR A 159 -11.90 -4.98 10.04
CA THR A 159 -12.65 -3.72 10.04
C THR A 159 -12.82 -3.21 11.46
N GLY A 160 -13.06 -1.92 11.62
CA GLY A 160 -13.33 -1.28 12.91
C GLY A 160 -12.71 0.10 13.01
N ALA A 161 -13.04 0.79 14.10
CA ALA A 161 -12.57 2.16 14.35
C ALA A 161 -11.05 2.25 14.45
N GLY A 162 -10.48 3.31 13.88
CA GLY A 162 -9.04 3.52 13.89
C GLY A 162 -8.46 3.65 15.29
N ALA A 163 -9.21 4.28 16.20
CA ALA A 163 -8.79 4.47 17.59
C ALA A 163 -8.63 3.15 18.34
N ASP A 164 -9.49 2.17 18.07
CA ASP A 164 -9.51 0.88 18.77
C ASP A 164 -8.66 -0.15 18.02
N VAL A 165 -9.16 -0.58 16.85
CA VAL A 165 -8.54 -1.67 16.07
C VAL A 165 -7.18 -1.26 15.50
N GLY A 166 -7.05 0.00 15.01
CA GLY A 166 -5.79 0.51 14.49
C GLY A 166 -4.69 0.59 15.55
N THR A 167 -5.04 1.09 16.75
CA THR A 167 -4.11 1.17 17.88
C THR A 167 -3.70 -0.21 18.35
N ALA A 168 -4.66 -1.13 18.51
CA ALA A 168 -4.38 -2.51 18.91
C ALA A 168 -3.48 -3.23 17.88
N LEU A 169 -3.72 -3.01 16.59
CA LEU A 169 -2.90 -3.62 15.54
C LEU A 169 -1.47 -3.07 15.53
N ALA A 170 -1.29 -1.74 15.72
CA ALA A 170 0.02 -1.10 15.73
C ALA A 170 0.89 -1.54 16.92
N GLY A 171 0.27 -1.84 18.06
CA GLY A 171 0.95 -2.31 19.27
C GLY A 171 0.95 -3.84 19.47
N GLN A 172 0.58 -4.62 18.45
CA GLN A 172 0.49 -6.08 18.58
C GLN A 172 1.88 -6.74 18.55
N PRO A 173 2.32 -7.45 19.60
CA PRO A 173 3.69 -7.99 19.69
C PRO A 173 4.05 -9.01 18.61
N ASP A 174 3.06 -9.73 18.06
CA ASP A 174 3.28 -10.74 17.02
C ASP A 174 3.31 -10.17 15.58
N VAL A 175 3.47 -8.85 15.45
CA VAL A 175 3.69 -8.15 14.18
C VAL A 175 5.18 -7.83 14.04
N ASP A 176 5.72 -7.85 12.83
CA ASP A 176 7.15 -7.56 12.57
C ASP A 176 7.35 -6.18 11.94
N VAL A 177 6.38 -5.73 11.15
CA VAL A 177 6.39 -4.42 10.48
C VAL A 177 5.01 -3.77 10.58
N VAL A 178 4.98 -2.48 10.88
CA VAL A 178 3.75 -1.66 10.83
C VAL A 178 3.87 -0.66 9.69
N THR A 179 2.96 -0.72 8.72
CA THR A 179 2.86 0.28 7.65
C THR A 179 1.56 1.07 7.78
N PHE A 180 1.65 2.38 7.74
CA PHE A 180 0.53 3.29 7.95
C PHE A 180 0.53 4.39 6.88
N THR A 181 -0.65 4.73 6.36
CA THR A 181 -0.88 5.96 5.60
C THR A 181 -2.05 6.71 6.21
N GLY A 182 -1.86 8.01 6.46
CA GLY A 182 -2.87 8.88 7.05
C GLY A 182 -2.30 10.18 7.60
N SER A 183 -2.95 10.77 8.61
CA SER A 183 -2.49 12.05 9.16
C SER A 183 -1.19 11.92 9.96
N THR A 184 -0.38 12.97 9.94
CA THR A 184 0.88 13.07 10.71
C THR A 184 0.67 12.82 12.20
N ALA A 185 -0.42 13.34 12.76
CA ALA A 185 -0.73 13.16 14.18
C ALA A 185 -0.98 11.69 14.54
N VAL A 186 -1.70 10.95 13.67
CA VAL A 186 -1.93 9.50 13.87
C VAL A 186 -0.66 8.71 13.60
N GLY A 187 0.12 9.07 12.56
CA GLY A 187 1.39 8.41 12.25
C GLY A 187 2.38 8.44 13.43
N ARG A 188 2.47 9.58 14.15
CA ARG A 188 3.27 9.66 15.37
C ARG A 188 2.81 8.71 16.47
N ARG A 189 1.49 8.53 16.63
CA ARG A 189 0.93 7.57 17.61
C ARG A 189 1.19 6.11 17.20
N VAL A 190 1.05 5.81 15.91
CA VAL A 190 1.38 4.48 15.36
C VAL A 190 2.86 4.16 15.59
N MET A 191 3.75 5.10 15.30
CA MET A 191 5.18 4.92 15.52
C MET A 191 5.50 4.69 17.00
N ALA A 192 4.88 5.44 17.91
CA ALA A 192 5.08 5.26 19.35
C ALA A 192 4.59 3.89 19.84
N ALA A 193 3.42 3.42 19.34
CA ALA A 193 2.90 2.10 19.68
C ALA A 193 3.80 0.98 19.15
N ALA A 194 4.27 1.09 17.91
CA ALA A 194 5.18 0.13 17.28
C ALA A 194 6.54 0.05 18.00
N ALA A 195 7.05 1.20 18.49
CA ALA A 195 8.33 1.28 19.18
C ALA A 195 8.38 0.49 20.48
N VAL A 196 7.25 0.24 21.14
CA VAL A 196 7.16 -0.56 22.37
C VAL A 196 7.74 -1.97 22.19
N HIS A 197 7.55 -2.52 20.99
CA HIS A 197 8.02 -3.87 20.63
C HIS A 197 9.19 -3.85 19.64
N GLY A 198 9.74 -2.68 19.32
CA GLY A 198 10.85 -2.54 18.38
C GLY A 198 10.47 -2.82 16.92
N HIS A 199 9.19 -2.73 16.55
CA HIS A 199 8.75 -2.95 15.18
C HIS A 199 9.29 -1.90 14.22
N ARG A 200 9.61 -2.31 13.01
CA ARG A 200 9.88 -1.39 11.91
C ARG A 200 8.59 -0.68 11.50
N THR A 201 8.68 0.60 11.19
CA THR A 201 7.56 1.38 10.68
C THR A 201 7.86 1.96 9.31
N GLN A 202 6.83 1.94 8.43
CA GLN A 202 6.80 2.68 7.19
C GLN A 202 5.59 3.60 7.24
N LEU A 203 5.81 4.91 7.14
CA LEU A 203 4.79 5.93 7.34
C LEU A 203 4.68 6.80 6.10
N GLU A 204 3.47 6.84 5.52
CA GLU A 204 3.08 7.77 4.48
C GLU A 204 2.10 8.77 5.07
N LEU A 205 2.46 10.04 5.07
CA LEU A 205 1.77 11.06 5.84
C LEU A 205 1.33 12.22 4.94
N GLY A 206 0.38 13.01 5.45
CA GLY A 206 -0.06 14.21 4.76
C GLY A 206 1.00 15.30 4.72
N GLY A 207 0.79 16.26 3.85
CA GLY A 207 1.68 17.38 3.65
C GLY A 207 0.94 18.68 3.31
N LYS A 208 1.71 19.67 2.89
CA LYS A 208 1.25 20.97 2.40
C LYS A 208 2.13 21.35 1.20
N ALA A 209 2.05 20.56 0.13
CA ALA A 209 2.90 20.70 -1.05
C ALA A 209 2.73 22.09 -1.70
N PRO A 210 3.82 22.78 -2.06
CA PRO A 210 3.76 24.03 -2.78
C PRO A 210 3.59 23.80 -4.29
N PHE A 211 2.81 24.64 -4.94
CA PHE A 211 2.80 24.87 -6.38
C PHE A 211 3.59 26.14 -6.64
N VAL A 212 4.72 26.03 -7.34
CA VAL A 212 5.64 27.16 -7.54
C VAL A 212 5.54 27.66 -8.97
N VAL A 213 5.31 28.97 -9.15
CA VAL A 213 5.22 29.62 -10.46
C VAL A 213 6.26 30.73 -10.52
N PHE A 214 7.23 30.58 -11.43
CA PHE A 214 8.25 31.59 -11.72
C PHE A 214 7.76 32.57 -12.79
N ASP A 215 8.48 33.66 -12.98
CA ASP A 215 8.14 34.75 -13.91
C ASP A 215 8.24 34.37 -15.40
N ASP A 216 8.97 33.32 -15.72
CA ASP A 216 9.12 32.75 -17.05
C ASP A 216 8.15 31.58 -17.34
N ALA A 217 7.19 31.31 -16.45
CA ALA A 217 6.25 30.19 -16.59
C ALA A 217 5.21 30.47 -17.72
N ASP A 218 4.84 29.41 -18.44
CA ASP A 218 3.63 29.40 -19.27
C ASP A 218 2.40 29.44 -18.35
N LEU A 219 1.71 30.60 -18.31
CA LEU A 219 0.60 30.83 -17.38
C LEU A 219 -0.62 29.95 -17.66
N ASP A 220 -0.92 29.64 -18.92
CA ASP A 220 -2.05 28.79 -19.26
C ASP A 220 -1.80 27.37 -18.78
N ALA A 221 -0.60 26.87 -18.98
CA ALA A 221 -0.17 25.56 -18.44
C ALA A 221 -0.11 25.58 -16.90
N ALA A 222 0.36 26.65 -16.28
CA ALA A 222 0.42 26.82 -14.83
C ALA A 222 -0.98 26.80 -14.20
N ILE A 223 -1.97 27.48 -14.79
CA ILE A 223 -3.37 27.47 -14.32
C ILE A 223 -3.95 26.05 -14.38
N GLN A 224 -3.77 25.35 -15.51
CA GLN A 224 -4.25 23.98 -15.66
C GLN A 224 -3.58 23.04 -14.66
N GLY A 225 -2.26 23.18 -14.49
CA GLY A 225 -1.48 22.41 -13.52
C GLY A 225 -1.89 22.68 -12.07
N ALA A 226 -2.17 23.94 -11.72
CA ALA A 226 -2.64 24.31 -10.38
C ALA A 226 -4.01 23.70 -10.07
N VAL A 227 -4.96 23.76 -11.02
CA VAL A 227 -6.28 23.14 -10.89
C VAL A 227 -6.16 21.62 -10.72
N ALA A 228 -5.40 20.97 -11.59
CA ALA A 228 -5.18 19.53 -11.50
C ALA A 228 -4.50 19.15 -10.19
N GLY A 229 -3.40 19.83 -9.84
CA GLY A 229 -2.61 19.51 -8.64
C GLY A 229 -3.31 19.80 -7.32
N ALA A 230 -4.26 20.75 -7.28
CA ALA A 230 -4.99 21.09 -6.06
C ALA A 230 -6.31 20.30 -5.90
N LEU A 231 -6.99 19.97 -7.02
CA LEU A 231 -8.38 19.49 -7.00
C LEU A 231 -8.56 18.04 -7.44
N ILE A 232 -7.49 17.32 -7.81
CA ILE A 232 -7.57 15.89 -8.09
C ILE A 232 -8.23 15.17 -6.90
N ASN A 233 -9.00 14.14 -7.18
CA ASN A 233 -9.75 13.39 -6.18
C ASN A 233 -10.61 14.29 -5.26
N THR A 234 -11.21 15.36 -5.84
CA THR A 234 -11.97 16.39 -5.08
C THR A 234 -11.15 17.09 -3.97
N GLY A 235 -9.82 17.21 -4.16
CA GLY A 235 -8.88 17.76 -3.18
C GLY A 235 -8.48 16.81 -2.06
N GLN A 236 -8.90 15.55 -2.12
CA GLN A 236 -8.62 14.51 -1.11
C GLN A 236 -7.32 13.79 -1.43
N ASP A 237 -6.21 14.51 -1.47
CA ASP A 237 -4.91 13.98 -1.88
C ASP A 237 -3.80 14.43 -0.92
N CYS A 238 -2.98 13.50 -0.47
CA CYS A 238 -1.85 13.77 0.42
C CYS A 238 -0.74 14.55 -0.27
N THR A 239 -0.68 14.51 -1.61
CA THR A 239 0.27 15.24 -2.45
C THR A 239 -0.32 16.50 -3.08
N ALA A 240 -1.59 16.84 -2.79
CA ALA A 240 -2.25 17.99 -3.36
C ALA A 240 -1.43 19.27 -3.17
N ALA A 241 -1.30 20.05 -4.25
CA ALA A 241 -0.67 21.36 -4.24
C ALA A 241 -1.58 22.40 -3.56
N THR A 242 -1.61 22.38 -2.24
CA THR A 242 -2.57 23.12 -1.42
C THR A 242 -2.16 24.55 -1.09
N ARG A 243 -1.04 25.01 -1.61
CA ARG A 243 -0.58 26.41 -1.54
C ARG A 243 0.15 26.79 -2.83
N ALA A 244 -0.12 27.98 -3.35
CA ALA A 244 0.62 28.53 -4.46
C ALA A 244 1.68 29.53 -3.96
N ILE A 245 2.87 29.46 -4.53
CA ILE A 245 3.97 30.40 -4.35
C ILE A 245 4.25 30.97 -5.73
N VAL A 246 3.86 32.20 -5.96
CA VAL A 246 3.88 32.85 -7.27
C VAL A 246 4.84 34.04 -7.25
N SER A 247 5.63 34.20 -8.30
CA SER A 247 6.48 35.40 -8.49
C SER A 247 5.62 36.67 -8.51
N GLU A 248 6.12 37.75 -7.91
CA GLU A 248 5.42 39.05 -7.93
C GLU A 248 5.26 39.64 -9.33
N ALA A 249 6.01 39.14 -10.30
CA ALA A 249 5.96 39.57 -11.69
C ALA A 249 4.83 38.91 -12.51
N VAL A 250 4.11 37.95 -11.93
CA VAL A 250 3.03 37.14 -12.53
C VAL A 250 1.71 37.36 -11.76
#